data_e14983e13ebf53f63e00b5cd6e4724f3
#
_entry.id   e14983e13ebf53f63e00b5cd6e4724f3
#
_cell.length_a   1.000
_cell.length_b   1.000
_cell.length_c   1.000
_cell.angle_alpha   90.00
_cell.angle_beta   90.00
_cell.angle_gamma   90.00
#
_symmetry.space_group_name_H-M   'P 1'
#
loop_
_entity.id
_entity.type
_entity.pdbx_description
1 polymer ?
#
loop_
_entity_poly.entity_id
_entity_poly.type
_entity_poly.pdbx_seq_one_letter_code
_entity_poly.pdbx_strand_id
1 'polypeptide(L)'
;MIKYSNIYFFLFLFLVSTCSNDAYVPKEYVSTNLSNEKIDLSEEIFNKLQKEHYIKNFVDSSFYNNYVIALIERLDESKVYFTEQEINSFKEESLINSEIGFDIDVAYTIINLYFKRLTELSEYQILTIQEESFNFEIDEFLDIYYEDNHWVNNESELYKIWRLQTKNDLLVAMISDELSDSPKEDLVKRYKNRIRRVHQQKEEDIFSIAINTLANQFDPHS
;
A
#
# COMPACT_ATOMS: atom_id res chain seq x y z
N MET A 1 -74.11 33.70 22.54
CA MET A 1 -72.80 33.58 23.26
C MET A 1 -72.14 32.31 22.79
N ILE A 2 -71.20 32.44 21.85
CA ILE A 2 -70.47 31.29 21.23
C ILE A 2 -69.08 31.28 21.90
N LYS A 3 -68.76 30.17 22.61
CA LYS A 3 -67.45 29.93 23.20
C LYS A 3 -66.53 29.38 22.14
N TYR A 4 -65.46 30.08 21.80
CA TYR A 4 -64.36 29.56 21.00
C TYR A 4 -63.44 28.71 21.90
N SER A 5 -63.33 27.43 21.54
CA SER A 5 -62.36 26.51 22.14
C SER A 5 -61.05 26.62 21.36
N ASN A 6 -59.98 27.04 22.02
CA ASN A 6 -58.63 27.09 21.48
C ASN A 6 -58.07 25.69 21.39
N ILE A 7 -57.93 25.14 20.17
CA ILE A 7 -57.19 23.92 19.89
C ILE A 7 -55.75 24.35 19.61
N TYR A 8 -54.84 24.11 20.56
CA TYR A 8 -53.41 24.20 20.31
C TYR A 8 -52.93 22.97 19.56
N PHE A 9 -52.64 23.18 18.25
CA PHE A 9 -52.03 22.18 17.39
C PHE A 9 -50.51 22.16 17.73
N PHE A 10 -50.09 21.18 18.55
CA PHE A 10 -48.66 20.93 18.81
C PHE A 10 -48.04 20.29 17.58
N LEU A 11 -47.34 21.08 16.77
CA LEU A 11 -46.53 20.59 15.66
C LEU A 11 -45.24 19.98 16.23
N PHE A 12 -45.23 18.66 16.41
CA PHE A 12 -44.05 17.90 16.78
C PHE A 12 -43.13 17.82 15.57
N LEU A 13 -42.15 18.72 15.46
CA LEU A 13 -41.10 18.67 14.48
C LEU A 13 -40.18 17.48 14.81
N PHE A 14 -40.39 16.34 14.18
CA PHE A 14 -39.41 15.26 14.19
C PHE A 14 -38.18 15.75 13.42
N LEU A 15 -37.16 16.20 14.13
CA LEU A 15 -35.80 16.30 13.58
C LEU A 15 -35.29 14.89 13.37
N VAL A 16 -35.50 14.37 12.17
CA VAL A 16 -34.81 13.19 11.69
C VAL A 16 -33.37 13.60 11.52
N SER A 17 -32.54 13.32 12.55
CA SER A 17 -31.09 13.36 12.43
C SER A 17 -30.71 12.26 11.45
N THR A 18 -30.65 12.60 10.17
CA THR A 18 -30.01 11.75 9.18
C THR A 18 -28.53 11.74 9.54
N CYS A 19 -28.08 10.72 10.29
CA CYS A 19 -26.69 10.31 10.22
C CYS A 19 -26.42 10.01 8.73
N SER A 20 -25.83 10.94 8.03
CA SER A 20 -25.23 10.66 6.75
C SER A 20 -24.06 9.72 7.05
N ASN A 21 -24.30 8.40 6.95
CA ASN A 21 -23.23 7.48 6.65
C ASN A 21 -22.74 7.92 5.27
N ASP A 22 -21.76 8.82 5.23
CA ASP A 22 -21.03 9.11 4.01
C ASP A 22 -20.42 7.79 3.56
N ALA A 23 -21.09 7.15 2.58
CA ALA A 23 -20.62 5.95 1.96
C ALA A 23 -19.18 6.25 1.48
N TYR A 24 -18.24 5.40 1.85
CA TYR A 24 -16.86 5.53 1.38
C TYR A 24 -16.89 5.43 -0.16
N VAL A 25 -16.40 6.47 -0.82
CA VAL A 25 -16.21 6.46 -2.26
C VAL A 25 -14.74 6.09 -2.53
N PRO A 26 -14.49 4.94 -3.15
CA PRO A 26 -13.14 4.53 -3.53
C PRO A 26 -12.47 5.61 -4.37
N LYS A 27 -11.19 5.85 -4.13
CA LYS A 27 -10.39 6.80 -4.89
C LYS A 27 -9.24 6.05 -5.53
N GLU A 28 -9.31 5.89 -6.84
CA GLU A 28 -8.25 5.24 -7.60
C GLU A 28 -6.90 5.93 -7.40
N TYR A 29 -5.84 5.12 -7.24
CA TYR A 29 -4.47 5.62 -7.20
C TYR A 29 -4.07 6.14 -8.56
N VAL A 30 -3.54 7.35 -8.60
CA VAL A 30 -2.97 7.95 -9.80
C VAL A 30 -1.45 7.84 -9.72
N SER A 31 -0.85 7.15 -10.66
CA SER A 31 0.60 6.97 -10.73
C SER A 31 1.33 8.31 -10.81
N THR A 32 2.40 8.43 -10.05
CA THR A 32 3.30 9.58 -10.11
C THR A 32 4.21 9.45 -11.32
N ASN A 33 4.22 10.48 -12.15
CA ASN A 33 5.09 10.55 -13.33
C ASN A 33 6.54 10.84 -12.92
N LEU A 34 7.46 10.26 -13.68
CA LEU A 34 8.89 10.55 -13.57
C LEU A 34 9.25 11.74 -14.47
N SER A 35 9.85 12.76 -13.90
CA SER A 35 10.33 13.92 -14.66
C SER A 35 11.72 13.68 -15.25
N ASN A 36 12.02 14.36 -16.37
CA ASN A 36 13.36 14.31 -16.98
C ASN A 36 14.46 14.77 -16.01
N GLU A 37 14.15 15.75 -15.15
CA GLU A 37 15.09 16.20 -14.11
C GLU A 37 15.49 15.05 -13.16
N LYS A 38 14.53 14.19 -12.76
CA LYS A 38 14.81 13.06 -11.88
C LYS A 38 15.55 11.93 -12.61
N ILE A 39 15.28 11.74 -13.90
CA ILE A 39 16.06 10.79 -14.73
C ILE A 39 17.52 11.25 -14.75
N ASP A 40 17.80 12.49 -15.19
CA ASP A 40 19.16 13.03 -15.29
C ASP A 40 19.89 12.97 -13.94
N LEU A 41 19.19 13.35 -12.85
CA LEU A 41 19.74 13.30 -11.50
C LEU A 41 20.05 11.86 -11.04
N SER A 42 19.23 10.89 -11.39
CA SER A 42 19.46 9.49 -11.04
C SER A 42 20.72 8.93 -11.71
N GLU A 43 20.93 9.27 -12.98
CA GLU A 43 22.14 8.90 -13.72
C GLU A 43 23.39 9.55 -13.14
N GLU A 44 23.31 10.84 -12.78
CA GLU A 44 24.42 11.54 -12.13
C GLU A 44 24.80 10.87 -10.79
N ILE A 45 23.81 10.59 -9.94
CA ILE A 45 24.02 9.90 -8.66
C ILE A 45 24.62 8.51 -8.88
N PHE A 46 24.09 7.73 -9.80
CA PHE A 46 24.60 6.40 -10.10
C PHE A 46 26.06 6.44 -10.56
N ASN A 47 26.38 7.31 -11.53
CA ASN A 47 27.74 7.50 -12.04
C ASN A 47 28.71 7.95 -10.93
N LYS A 48 28.26 8.80 -10.02
CA LYS A 48 29.06 9.26 -8.88
C LYS A 48 29.32 8.12 -7.89
N LEU A 49 28.29 7.36 -7.53
CA LEU A 49 28.43 6.18 -6.66
C LEU A 49 29.40 5.17 -7.27
N GLN A 50 29.26 4.84 -8.55
CA GLN A 50 30.12 3.89 -9.23
C GLN A 50 31.59 4.36 -9.29
N LYS A 51 31.83 5.64 -9.48
CA LYS A 51 33.17 6.23 -9.66
C LYS A 51 33.89 6.50 -8.35
N GLU A 52 33.18 7.05 -7.38
CA GLU A 52 33.75 7.66 -6.17
C GLU A 52 33.61 6.78 -4.93
N HIS A 53 32.73 5.79 -4.94
CA HIS A 53 32.55 4.91 -3.79
C HIS A 53 33.82 4.09 -3.54
N TYR A 54 34.22 3.94 -2.24
CA TYR A 54 35.44 3.23 -1.86
C TYR A 54 35.35 1.72 -2.13
N ILE A 55 34.16 1.13 -2.04
CA ILE A 55 33.89 -0.26 -2.46
C ILE A 55 33.55 -0.23 -3.95
N LYS A 56 34.42 -0.83 -4.76
CA LYS A 56 34.17 -0.98 -6.19
C LYS A 56 33.23 -2.16 -6.41
N ASN A 57 31.94 -1.92 -6.42
CA ASN A 57 30.99 -2.95 -6.81
C ASN A 57 31.02 -3.14 -8.33
N PHE A 58 31.03 -4.40 -8.74
CA PHE A 58 30.82 -4.72 -10.15
C PHE A 58 29.37 -4.44 -10.52
N VAL A 59 29.18 -3.52 -11.44
CA VAL A 59 27.86 -3.24 -12.01
C VAL A 59 27.68 -4.16 -13.22
N ASP A 60 27.06 -5.28 -12.98
CA ASP A 60 26.70 -6.29 -13.99
C ASP A 60 25.20 -6.61 -13.88
N SER A 61 24.75 -7.59 -14.63
CA SER A 61 23.34 -8.03 -14.59
C SER A 61 22.88 -8.44 -13.19
N SER A 62 23.78 -8.95 -12.34
CA SER A 62 23.42 -9.31 -10.97
C SER A 62 23.16 -8.09 -10.10
N PHE A 63 23.87 -6.98 -10.32
CA PHE A 63 23.64 -5.71 -9.61
C PHE A 63 22.22 -5.20 -9.83
N TYR A 64 21.75 -5.17 -11.09
CA TYR A 64 20.41 -4.68 -11.42
C TYR A 64 19.32 -5.60 -10.85
N ASN A 65 19.50 -6.92 -10.93
CA ASN A 65 18.59 -7.86 -10.29
C ASN A 65 18.54 -7.68 -8.77
N ASN A 66 19.69 -7.51 -8.11
CA ASN A 66 19.75 -7.29 -6.67
C ASN A 66 19.08 -5.97 -6.28
N TYR A 67 19.24 -4.92 -7.08
CA TYR A 67 18.55 -3.65 -6.88
C TYR A 67 17.03 -3.80 -6.92
N VAL A 68 16.50 -4.47 -7.96
CA VAL A 68 15.05 -4.73 -8.10
C VAL A 68 14.53 -5.54 -6.92
N ILE A 69 15.23 -6.62 -6.54
CA ILE A 69 14.81 -7.46 -5.41
C ILE A 69 14.85 -6.67 -4.10
N ALA A 70 15.91 -5.92 -3.83
CA ALA A 70 16.02 -5.12 -2.62
C ALA A 70 14.92 -4.04 -2.53
N LEU A 71 14.53 -3.46 -3.68
CA LEU A 71 13.42 -2.52 -3.74
C LEU A 71 12.08 -3.19 -3.41
N ILE A 72 11.83 -4.37 -4.01
CA ILE A 72 10.61 -5.14 -3.77
C ILE A 72 10.54 -5.58 -2.30
N GLU A 73 11.61 -6.14 -1.75
CA GLU A 73 11.67 -6.58 -0.35
C GLU A 73 11.49 -5.41 0.63
N ARG A 74 12.03 -4.25 0.32
CA ARG A 74 11.85 -3.04 1.13
C ARG A 74 10.38 -2.58 1.15
N LEU A 75 9.65 -2.72 0.04
CA LEU A 75 8.26 -2.30 -0.09
C LEU A 75 7.27 -3.36 0.40
N ASP A 76 7.60 -4.63 0.21
CA ASP A 76 6.74 -5.79 0.44
C ASP A 76 7.44 -6.90 1.22
N GLU A 77 7.97 -6.56 2.41
CA GLU A 77 8.55 -7.53 3.34
C GLU A 77 7.55 -8.64 3.69
N SER A 78 6.28 -8.30 3.77
CA SER A 78 5.19 -9.22 4.09
C SER A 78 4.72 -10.08 2.91
N LYS A 79 5.19 -9.83 1.70
CA LYS A 79 4.85 -10.52 0.44
C LYS A 79 3.34 -10.56 0.14
N VAL A 80 2.68 -9.40 0.31
CA VAL A 80 1.22 -9.26 0.20
C VAL A 80 0.77 -8.24 -0.85
N TYR A 81 1.72 -7.59 -1.56
CA TYR A 81 1.40 -6.58 -2.56
C TYR A 81 1.75 -7.02 -3.99
N PHE A 82 2.81 -7.82 -4.16
CA PHE A 82 3.26 -8.27 -5.47
C PHE A 82 2.95 -9.74 -5.70
N THR A 83 2.91 -10.12 -6.98
CA THR A 83 2.87 -11.51 -7.41
C THR A 83 4.23 -11.93 -7.95
N GLU A 84 4.52 -13.24 -7.96
CA GLU A 84 5.75 -13.78 -8.53
C GLU A 84 5.89 -13.45 -10.03
N GLN A 85 4.77 -13.39 -10.76
CA GLN A 85 4.76 -13.01 -12.17
C GLN A 85 5.22 -11.57 -12.37
N GLU A 86 4.72 -10.63 -11.55
CA GLU A 86 5.12 -9.21 -11.61
C GLU A 86 6.60 -9.05 -11.28
N ILE A 87 7.10 -9.75 -10.24
CA ILE A 87 8.51 -9.71 -9.85
C ILE A 87 9.42 -10.21 -10.97
N ASN A 88 9.06 -11.31 -11.62
CA ASN A 88 9.82 -11.85 -12.72
C ASN A 88 9.83 -10.88 -13.92
N SER A 89 8.70 -10.23 -14.21
CA SER A 89 8.62 -9.20 -15.25
C SER A 89 9.54 -8.00 -14.96
N PHE A 90 9.59 -7.51 -13.71
CA PHE A 90 10.48 -6.41 -13.34
C PHE A 90 11.96 -6.79 -13.46
N LYS A 91 12.33 -8.03 -13.12
CA LYS A 91 13.69 -8.51 -13.29
C LYS A 91 14.10 -8.55 -14.78
N GLU A 92 13.21 -9.07 -15.64
CA GLU A 92 13.44 -9.11 -17.07
C GLU A 92 13.59 -7.71 -17.67
N GLU A 93 12.70 -6.77 -17.31
CA GLU A 93 12.74 -5.39 -17.74
C GLU A 93 14.03 -4.69 -17.31
N SER A 94 14.43 -4.86 -16.05
CA SER A 94 15.67 -4.32 -15.51
C SER A 94 16.91 -4.83 -16.23
N LEU A 95 16.94 -6.10 -16.66
CA LEU A 95 18.04 -6.69 -17.42
C LEU A 95 18.14 -6.11 -18.83
N ILE A 96 17.01 -5.90 -19.51
CA ILE A 96 16.98 -5.31 -20.85
C ILE A 96 17.53 -3.87 -20.79
N ASN A 97 17.09 -3.09 -19.80
CA ASN A 97 17.48 -1.70 -19.66
C ASN A 97 18.94 -1.54 -19.20
N SER A 98 19.51 -2.55 -18.53
CA SER A 98 20.90 -2.53 -18.05
C SER A 98 21.95 -2.36 -19.15
N GLU A 99 21.62 -2.72 -20.40
CA GLU A 99 22.50 -2.50 -21.57
C GLU A 99 22.66 -1.00 -21.93
N ILE A 100 21.71 -0.15 -21.48
CA ILE A 100 21.68 1.29 -21.79
C ILE A 100 22.31 2.09 -20.64
N GLY A 101 22.31 1.55 -19.42
CA GLY A 101 22.79 2.21 -18.20
C GLY A 101 21.83 1.98 -17.01
N PHE A 102 21.96 2.83 -15.98
CA PHE A 102 21.00 2.77 -14.86
C PHE A 102 19.67 3.39 -15.28
N ASP A 103 18.61 2.61 -15.19
CA ASP A 103 17.25 3.03 -15.50
C ASP A 103 16.40 3.06 -14.23
N ILE A 104 15.98 4.27 -13.84
CA ILE A 104 15.11 4.50 -12.69
C ILE A 104 13.63 4.22 -13.00
N ASP A 105 13.23 4.10 -14.28
CA ASP A 105 11.84 3.88 -14.69
C ASP A 105 11.27 2.58 -14.10
N VAL A 106 12.08 1.51 -14.08
CA VAL A 106 11.68 0.23 -13.47
C VAL A 106 11.36 0.42 -11.98
N ALA A 107 12.16 1.20 -11.24
CA ALA A 107 11.89 1.49 -9.85
C ALA A 107 10.59 2.28 -9.66
N TYR A 108 10.33 3.27 -10.51
CA TYR A 108 9.07 4.01 -10.48
C TYR A 108 7.87 3.12 -10.79
N THR A 109 8.00 2.21 -11.73
CA THR A 109 6.96 1.21 -12.05
C THR A 109 6.64 0.34 -10.84
N ILE A 110 7.65 -0.20 -10.17
CA ILE A 110 7.50 -1.03 -8.96
C ILE A 110 6.86 -0.23 -7.83
N ILE A 111 7.33 1.00 -7.54
CA ILE A 111 6.83 1.81 -6.44
C ILE A 111 5.38 2.26 -6.70
N ASN A 112 5.06 2.66 -7.94
CA ASN A 112 3.69 3.00 -8.31
C ASN A 112 2.74 1.80 -8.19
N LEU A 113 3.17 0.61 -8.60
CA LEU A 113 2.38 -0.61 -8.41
C LEU A 113 2.17 -0.91 -6.92
N TYR A 114 3.20 -0.76 -6.08
CA TYR A 114 3.07 -0.90 -4.64
C TYR A 114 2.01 0.03 -4.05
N PHE A 115 2.04 1.33 -4.37
CA PHE A 115 1.05 2.28 -3.87
C PHE A 115 -0.36 2.01 -4.40
N LYS A 116 -0.48 1.56 -5.63
CA LYS A 116 -1.74 1.07 -6.19
C LYS A 116 -2.28 -0.10 -5.37
N ARG A 117 -1.46 -1.14 -5.15
CA ARG A 117 -1.84 -2.34 -4.37
C ARG A 117 -2.18 -2.00 -2.91
N LEU A 118 -1.43 -1.09 -2.30
CA LEU A 118 -1.70 -0.62 -0.93
C LEU A 118 -3.06 0.09 -0.82
N THR A 119 -3.45 0.82 -1.86
CA THR A 119 -4.77 1.44 -1.98
C THR A 119 -5.85 0.37 -2.16
N GLU A 120 -5.69 -0.55 -3.11
CA GLU A 120 -6.60 -1.65 -3.40
C GLU A 120 -6.82 -2.54 -2.14
N LEU A 121 -5.74 -2.93 -1.45
CA LEU A 121 -5.83 -3.67 -0.19
C LEU A 121 -6.66 -2.90 0.84
N SER A 122 -6.38 -1.60 1.02
CA SER A 122 -7.07 -0.81 2.03
C SER A 122 -8.56 -0.63 1.71
N GLU A 123 -8.91 -0.48 0.45
CA GLU A 123 -10.29 -0.42 -0.02
C GLU A 123 -11.00 -1.78 0.16
N TYR A 124 -10.35 -2.85 -0.24
CA TYR A 124 -10.85 -4.21 0.00
C TYR A 124 -11.13 -4.47 1.48
N GLN A 125 -10.19 -4.07 2.37
CA GLN A 125 -10.35 -4.22 3.82
C GLN A 125 -11.54 -3.41 4.36
N ILE A 126 -11.75 -2.17 3.88
CA ILE A 126 -12.90 -1.34 4.26
C ILE A 126 -14.21 -2.02 3.88
N LEU A 127 -14.34 -2.47 2.63
CA LEU A 127 -15.55 -3.13 2.13
C LEU A 127 -15.79 -4.44 2.87
N THR A 128 -14.76 -5.26 3.03
CA THR A 128 -14.86 -6.56 3.72
C THR A 128 -15.31 -6.42 5.19
N ILE A 129 -14.79 -5.42 5.93
CA ILE A 129 -15.24 -5.17 7.32
C ILE A 129 -16.70 -4.70 7.38
N GLN A 130 -17.15 -3.95 6.37
CA GLN A 130 -18.53 -3.44 6.33
C GLN A 130 -19.56 -4.51 5.91
N GLU A 131 -19.19 -5.38 4.98
CA GLU A 131 -20.11 -6.30 4.33
C GLU A 131 -20.03 -7.73 4.86
N GLU A 132 -18.82 -8.20 5.27
CA GLU A 132 -18.61 -9.58 5.69
C GLU A 132 -18.83 -9.75 7.20
N SER A 133 -19.56 -10.82 7.56
CA SER A 133 -19.64 -11.31 8.93
C SER A 133 -18.66 -12.46 9.10
N PHE A 134 -17.48 -12.16 9.66
CA PHE A 134 -16.47 -13.18 9.93
C PHE A 134 -16.94 -14.20 10.97
N ASN A 135 -16.76 -15.47 10.68
CA ASN A 135 -16.89 -16.53 11.65
C ASN A 135 -15.51 -16.85 12.25
N PHE A 136 -15.34 -16.53 13.53
CA PHE A 136 -14.08 -16.76 14.28
C PHE A 136 -13.98 -18.17 14.88
N GLU A 137 -15.02 -19.00 14.74
CA GLU A 137 -14.99 -20.41 15.18
C GLU A 137 -14.39 -21.33 14.11
N ILE A 138 -14.22 -20.84 12.88
CA ILE A 138 -13.59 -21.58 11.78
C ILE A 138 -12.07 -21.41 11.88
N ASP A 139 -11.37 -22.55 11.93
CA ASP A 139 -9.90 -22.58 11.87
C ASP A 139 -9.43 -22.15 10.48
N GLU A 140 -8.91 -20.93 10.39
CA GLU A 140 -8.22 -20.39 9.22
C GLU A 140 -6.82 -19.96 9.67
N PHE A 141 -5.83 -20.18 8.83
CA PHE A 141 -4.43 -19.90 9.16
C PHE A 141 -3.92 -18.75 8.29
N LEU A 142 -3.35 -17.74 8.96
CA LEU A 142 -2.54 -16.69 8.32
C LEU A 142 -1.09 -16.93 8.71
N ASP A 143 -0.25 -17.21 7.73
CA ASP A 143 1.19 -17.29 7.98
C ASP A 143 1.74 -15.88 8.22
N ILE A 144 2.32 -15.68 9.41
CA ILE A 144 2.93 -14.42 9.83
C ILE A 144 4.46 -14.48 9.82
N TYR A 145 5.04 -15.64 9.53
CA TYR A 145 6.49 -15.81 9.43
C TYR A 145 6.95 -15.55 7.99
N TYR A 146 7.27 -14.28 7.70
CA TYR A 146 7.56 -13.81 6.36
C TYR A 146 8.88 -14.36 5.77
N GLU A 147 9.79 -14.89 6.58
CA GLU A 147 11.07 -15.42 6.11
C GLU A 147 10.89 -16.63 5.18
N ASP A 148 9.92 -17.50 5.49
CA ASP A 148 9.62 -18.71 4.71
C ASP A 148 8.53 -18.49 3.65
N ASN A 149 7.88 -17.32 3.63
CA ASN A 149 6.82 -17.02 2.69
C ASN A 149 7.39 -16.76 1.29
N HIS A 150 6.63 -17.19 0.29
CA HIS A 150 6.88 -16.89 -1.11
C HIS A 150 5.81 -15.93 -1.62
N TRP A 151 6.15 -15.11 -2.62
CA TRP A 151 5.14 -14.34 -3.31
C TRP A 151 4.17 -15.28 -4.03
N VAL A 152 2.90 -14.96 -3.95
CA VAL A 152 1.85 -15.72 -4.61
C VAL A 152 1.91 -15.58 -6.12
N ASN A 153 1.36 -16.55 -6.85
CA ASN A 153 1.47 -16.57 -8.30
C ASN A 153 0.57 -15.54 -9.00
N ASN A 154 -0.56 -15.18 -8.38
CA ASN A 154 -1.56 -14.34 -9.04
C ASN A 154 -2.38 -13.52 -8.04
N GLU A 155 -3.09 -12.51 -8.56
CA GLU A 155 -3.91 -11.59 -7.76
C GLU A 155 -5.03 -12.30 -6.96
N SER A 156 -5.61 -13.38 -7.49
CA SER A 156 -6.66 -14.12 -6.77
C SER A 156 -6.15 -14.69 -5.44
N GLU A 157 -4.86 -15.05 -5.39
CA GLU A 157 -4.21 -15.52 -4.17
C GLU A 157 -3.92 -14.35 -3.21
N LEU A 158 -3.57 -13.17 -3.73
CA LEU A 158 -3.43 -11.95 -2.92
C LEU A 158 -4.75 -11.64 -2.19
N TYR A 159 -5.89 -11.68 -2.88
CA TYR A 159 -7.19 -11.42 -2.25
C TYR A 159 -7.52 -12.40 -1.11
N LYS A 160 -7.09 -13.67 -1.20
CA LYS A 160 -7.24 -14.63 -0.11
C LYS A 160 -6.42 -14.23 1.11
N ILE A 161 -5.17 -13.81 0.91
CA ILE A 161 -4.31 -13.31 2.00
C ILE A 161 -4.94 -12.05 2.60
N TRP A 162 -5.38 -11.09 1.78
CA TRP A 162 -6.00 -9.85 2.23
C TRP A 162 -7.25 -10.09 3.09
N ARG A 163 -8.06 -11.08 2.71
CA ARG A 163 -9.22 -11.47 3.52
C ARG A 163 -8.81 -12.00 4.89
N LEU A 164 -7.81 -12.89 4.95
CA LEU A 164 -7.29 -13.43 6.19
C LEU A 164 -6.65 -12.35 7.07
N GLN A 165 -5.88 -11.44 6.48
CA GLN A 165 -5.33 -10.29 7.20
C GLN A 165 -6.44 -9.40 7.76
N THR A 166 -7.51 -9.15 7.00
CA THR A 166 -8.65 -8.35 7.47
C THR A 166 -9.36 -9.02 8.63
N LYS A 167 -9.56 -10.35 8.56
CA LYS A 167 -10.13 -11.16 9.65
C LYS A 167 -9.25 -11.08 10.91
N ASN A 168 -7.93 -11.22 10.74
CA ASN A 168 -6.96 -11.13 11.84
C ASN A 168 -6.93 -9.72 12.45
N ASP A 169 -6.90 -8.66 11.63
CA ASP A 169 -6.95 -7.28 12.11
C ASP A 169 -8.20 -7.02 12.95
N LEU A 170 -9.36 -7.54 12.53
CA LEU A 170 -10.60 -7.42 13.28
C LEU A 170 -10.56 -8.20 14.58
N LEU A 171 -10.03 -9.43 14.55
CA LEU A 171 -9.86 -10.23 15.77
C LEU A 171 -8.98 -9.52 16.79
N VAL A 172 -7.80 -9.04 16.35
CA VAL A 172 -6.87 -8.29 17.21
C VAL A 172 -7.53 -7.03 17.77
N ALA A 173 -8.27 -6.29 16.94
CA ALA A 173 -8.99 -5.12 17.40
C ALA A 173 -10.08 -5.45 18.43
N MET A 174 -10.72 -6.61 18.36
CA MET A 174 -11.76 -7.03 19.29
C MET A 174 -11.22 -7.53 20.63
N ILE A 175 -9.99 -8.08 20.68
CA ILE A 175 -9.38 -8.63 21.91
C ILE A 175 -8.41 -7.66 22.60
N SER A 176 -8.07 -6.53 21.97
CA SER A 176 -7.18 -5.53 22.56
C SER A 176 -7.88 -4.79 23.68
N ASP A 177 -7.24 -4.66 24.85
CA ASP A 177 -7.78 -3.92 26.00
C ASP A 177 -7.83 -2.40 25.81
N GLU A 178 -7.20 -1.86 24.74
CA GLU A 178 -7.22 -0.43 24.39
C GLU A 178 -8.46 -0.01 23.59
N LEU A 179 -9.54 -0.79 23.67
CA LEU A 179 -10.65 -0.69 22.74
C LEU A 179 -11.51 0.55 22.90
N SER A 180 -11.77 1.14 21.76
CA SER A 180 -12.97 1.96 21.57
C SER A 180 -14.22 1.05 21.52
N ASP A 181 -15.39 1.65 21.76
CA ASP A 181 -16.68 0.95 21.68
C ASP A 181 -17.01 0.41 20.27
N SER A 182 -16.16 0.71 19.25
CA SER A 182 -16.40 0.38 17.85
C SER A 182 -15.13 -0.07 17.09
N PRO A 183 -14.62 -1.29 17.32
CA PRO A 183 -13.41 -1.82 16.68
C PRO A 183 -13.44 -1.75 15.13
N LYS A 184 -14.60 -2.02 14.54
CA LYS A 184 -14.79 -1.94 13.08
C LYS A 184 -14.60 -0.53 12.54
N GLU A 185 -15.15 0.48 13.22
CA GLU A 185 -15.03 1.88 12.81
C GLU A 185 -13.59 2.38 12.90
N ASP A 186 -12.86 1.97 13.93
CA ASP A 186 -11.44 2.33 14.08
C ASP A 186 -10.58 1.70 13.01
N LEU A 187 -10.83 0.44 12.64
CA LEU A 187 -10.16 -0.20 11.52
C LEU A 187 -10.43 0.52 10.21
N VAL A 188 -11.68 0.83 9.92
CA VAL A 188 -12.08 1.58 8.72
C VAL A 188 -11.37 2.95 8.69
N LYS A 189 -11.31 3.66 9.82
CA LYS A 189 -10.58 4.93 9.94
C LYS A 189 -9.08 4.76 9.68
N ARG A 190 -8.48 3.69 10.20
CA ARG A 190 -7.07 3.34 9.98
C ARG A 190 -6.78 3.11 8.49
N TYR A 191 -7.62 2.35 7.79
CA TYR A 191 -7.46 2.07 6.38
C TYR A 191 -7.69 3.32 5.50
N LYS A 192 -8.72 4.12 5.79
CA LYS A 192 -8.92 5.43 5.14
C LYS A 192 -7.72 6.37 5.31
N ASN A 193 -7.10 6.37 6.49
CA ASN A 193 -5.88 7.14 6.73
C ASN A 193 -4.67 6.61 5.94
N ARG A 194 -4.58 5.30 5.72
CA ARG A 194 -3.55 4.69 4.87
C ARG A 194 -3.70 5.16 3.42
N ILE A 195 -4.90 5.07 2.85
CA ILE A 195 -5.20 5.56 1.50
C ILE A 195 -4.85 7.05 1.38
N ARG A 196 -5.26 7.87 2.35
CA ARG A 196 -4.95 9.30 2.33
C ARG A 196 -3.44 9.56 2.29
N ARG A 197 -2.63 8.81 3.04
CA ARG A 197 -1.16 8.93 3.01
C ARG A 197 -0.57 8.54 1.68
N VAL A 198 -1.08 7.49 1.04
CA VAL A 198 -0.67 7.11 -0.31
C VAL A 198 -0.92 8.24 -1.29
N HIS A 199 -2.11 8.86 -1.27
CA HIS A 199 -2.44 9.97 -2.16
C HIS A 199 -1.70 11.29 -1.87
N GLN A 200 -0.95 11.36 -0.78
CA GLN A 200 -0.08 12.50 -0.46
C GLN A 200 1.36 12.30 -0.95
N GLN A 201 1.71 11.12 -1.45
CA GLN A 201 3.04 10.85 -1.99
C GLN A 201 3.31 11.72 -3.21
N LYS A 202 4.52 12.25 -3.27
CA LYS A 202 5.01 13.11 -4.36
C LYS A 202 6.13 12.40 -5.11
N GLU A 203 6.52 12.98 -6.22
CA GLU A 203 7.66 12.50 -7.01
C GLU A 203 8.94 12.38 -6.17
N GLU A 204 9.20 13.36 -5.29
CA GLU A 204 10.36 13.36 -4.41
C GLU A 204 10.39 12.17 -3.45
N ASP A 205 9.22 11.75 -2.95
CA ASP A 205 9.11 10.61 -2.03
C ASP A 205 9.45 9.31 -2.76
N ILE A 206 8.91 9.13 -3.99
CA ILE A 206 9.19 7.97 -4.83
C ILE A 206 10.66 7.95 -5.25
N PHE A 207 11.18 9.08 -5.72
CA PHE A 207 12.58 9.23 -6.06
C PHE A 207 13.50 8.88 -4.89
N SER A 208 13.18 9.36 -3.69
CA SER A 208 13.94 9.06 -2.48
C SER A 208 13.96 7.56 -2.15
N ILE A 209 12.83 6.86 -2.31
CA ILE A 209 12.78 5.40 -2.10
C ILE A 209 13.72 4.69 -3.09
N ALA A 210 13.62 5.04 -4.39
CA ALA A 210 14.43 4.43 -5.45
C ALA A 210 15.93 4.67 -5.23
N ILE A 211 16.34 5.92 -4.98
CA ILE A 211 17.74 6.30 -4.83
C ILE A 211 18.35 5.78 -3.53
N ASN A 212 17.62 5.78 -2.42
CA ASN A 212 18.12 5.18 -1.19
C ASN A 212 18.32 3.67 -1.32
N THR A 213 17.46 2.98 -2.05
CA THR A 213 17.65 1.56 -2.34
C THR A 213 18.87 1.34 -3.24
N LEU A 214 19.11 2.23 -4.21
CA LEU A 214 20.32 2.20 -5.03
C LEU A 214 21.58 2.42 -4.19
N ALA A 215 21.59 3.44 -3.33
CA ALA A 215 22.73 3.73 -2.47
C ALA A 215 23.11 2.55 -1.58
N ASN A 216 22.11 1.84 -1.04
CA ASN A 216 22.31 0.65 -0.20
C ASN A 216 22.93 -0.52 -0.98
N GLN A 217 22.86 -0.57 -2.33
CA GLN A 217 23.60 -1.57 -3.12
C GLN A 217 25.11 -1.30 -3.13
N PHE A 218 25.53 -0.06 -2.91
CA PHE A 218 26.95 0.32 -2.81
C PHE A 218 27.45 0.23 -1.37
N ASP A 219 26.64 0.61 -0.39
CA ASP A 219 26.96 0.52 1.04
C ASP A 219 25.72 0.14 1.86
N PRO A 220 25.66 -1.11 2.38
CA PRO A 220 24.54 -1.57 3.20
C PRO A 220 24.34 -0.80 4.51
N HIS A 221 25.31 0.04 4.89
CA HIS A 221 25.28 0.86 6.11
C HIS A 221 24.93 2.33 5.87
N SER A 222 24.58 2.68 4.63
CA SER A 222 24.21 4.06 4.22
C SER A 222 22.79 4.41 4.62
#